data_05deb0639f5294a55cdf5e3f1e8fc2ce
#
_entry.id   05deb0639f5294a55cdf5e3f1e8fc2ce
#
_cell.length_a   1.000
_cell.length_b   1.000
_cell.length_c   1.000
_cell.angle_alpha   90.00
_cell.angle_beta   90.00
_cell.angle_gamma   90.00
#
_symmetry.space_group_name_H-M   'P 1'
#
loop_
_entity.id
_entity.type
_entity.pdbx_description
1 polymer ?
#
loop_
_entity_poly.entity_id
_entity_poly.type
_entity_poly.pdbx_seq_one_letter_code
_entity_poly.pdbx_strand_id
1 'polypeptide(L)'
;MRKRDFSDPLYKEWRRRIKKRDKYSCKMPGGSRGGRYTQVHHIKRWSDYPSLRYEDSNGITLCNFCHKMVTDKELYYEPLFNNIISAMNDNNSGH
;
A
#
# COMPACT_ATOMS: atom_id res chain seq x y z
N MET A 1 -12.71 -15.04 -14.53
CA MET A 1 -11.84 -14.15 -13.76
C MET A 1 -12.27 -14.12 -12.30
N ARG A 2 -11.33 -14.31 -11.40
CA ARG A 2 -11.66 -14.34 -9.98
C ARG A 2 -11.74 -12.92 -9.42
N LYS A 3 -12.84 -12.64 -8.70
CA LYS A 3 -12.99 -11.35 -8.04
C LYS A 3 -12.18 -11.30 -6.74
N ARG A 4 -11.71 -10.11 -6.40
CA ARG A 4 -11.07 -9.87 -5.13
C ARG A 4 -12.11 -9.99 -4.00
N ASP A 5 -11.78 -10.77 -2.98
CA ASP A 5 -12.67 -10.94 -1.83
C ASP A 5 -12.22 -10.02 -0.70
N PHE A 6 -12.93 -8.93 -0.52
CA PHE A 6 -12.60 -7.95 0.51
C PHE A 6 -12.98 -8.41 1.91
N SER A 7 -13.70 -9.53 2.03
CA SER A 7 -14.04 -10.10 3.34
C SER A 7 -13.04 -11.15 3.78
N ASP A 8 -12.05 -11.51 2.94
CA ASP A 8 -11.02 -12.47 3.26
C ASP A 8 -10.25 -12.02 4.51
N PRO A 9 -10.17 -12.85 5.56
CA PRO A 9 -9.43 -12.47 6.77
C PRO A 9 -7.97 -12.13 6.51
N LEU A 10 -7.33 -12.78 5.54
CA LEU A 10 -5.94 -12.47 5.20
C LEU A 10 -5.81 -11.08 4.62
N TYR A 11 -6.76 -10.67 3.79
CA TYR A 11 -6.77 -9.33 3.24
C TYR A 11 -6.97 -8.28 4.33
N LYS A 12 -7.94 -8.52 5.23
CA LYS A 12 -8.23 -7.59 6.31
C LYS A 12 -7.04 -7.43 7.25
N GLU A 13 -6.37 -8.53 7.57
CA GLU A 13 -5.21 -8.52 8.45
C GLU A 13 -4.04 -7.77 7.80
N TRP A 14 -3.78 -8.04 6.52
CA TRP A 14 -2.75 -7.35 5.76
C TRP A 14 -3.02 -5.84 5.73
N ARG A 15 -4.25 -5.46 5.42
CA ARG A 15 -4.65 -4.06 5.35
C ARG A 15 -4.42 -3.36 6.70
N ARG A 16 -4.77 -4.02 7.78
CA ARG A 16 -4.58 -3.49 9.12
C ARG A 16 -3.09 -3.27 9.42
N ARG A 17 -2.25 -4.25 9.08
CA ARG A 17 -0.81 -4.13 9.31
C ARG A 17 -0.20 -2.98 8.53
N ILE A 18 -0.59 -2.83 7.26
CA ILE A 18 -0.06 -1.76 6.42
C ILE A 18 -0.46 -0.39 6.95
N LYS A 19 -1.74 -0.22 7.30
CA LYS A 19 -2.21 1.05 7.83
C LYS A 19 -1.50 1.41 9.13
N LYS A 20 -1.30 0.44 10.00
CA LYS A 20 -0.62 0.66 11.26
C LYS A 20 0.84 1.05 11.04
N ARG A 21 1.54 0.35 10.16
CA ARG A 21 2.92 0.69 9.80
C ARG A 21 3.02 2.13 9.31
N ASP A 22 2.07 2.54 8.48
CA ASP A 22 2.07 3.86 7.85
C ASP A 22 1.42 4.92 8.72
N LYS A 23 1.06 4.57 9.95
CA LYS A 23 0.47 5.49 10.94
C LYS A 23 -0.82 6.12 10.42
N TYR A 24 -1.57 5.35 9.63
CA TYR A 24 -2.88 5.75 9.11
C TYR A 24 -2.84 7.03 8.27
N SER A 25 -1.70 7.30 7.64
CA SER A 25 -1.57 8.51 6.83
C SER A 25 -1.05 8.17 5.44
N CYS A 26 -1.36 9.05 4.48
CA CYS A 26 -0.93 8.89 3.11
C CYS A 26 0.59 9.02 3.02
N LYS A 27 1.22 8.06 2.35
CA LYS A 27 2.69 8.05 2.23
C LYS A 27 3.17 8.67 0.93
N MET A 28 2.26 9.10 0.06
CA MET A 28 2.65 9.78 -1.17
C MET A 28 3.21 11.17 -0.83
N PRO A 29 4.38 11.54 -1.40
CA PRO A 29 4.89 12.89 -1.21
C PRO A 29 3.85 13.93 -1.64
N GLY A 30 3.56 14.88 -0.76
CA GLY A 30 2.54 15.88 -1.02
C GLY A 30 1.10 15.42 -0.79
N GLY A 31 0.92 14.18 -0.35
CA GLY A 31 -0.42 13.66 -0.10
C GLY A 31 -1.01 14.15 1.21
N SER A 32 -2.31 13.91 1.36
CA SER A 32 -3.03 14.27 2.56
C SER A 32 -2.57 13.42 3.75
N ARG A 33 -2.51 14.05 4.92
CA ARG A 33 -2.13 13.33 6.15
C ARG A 33 -3.31 12.79 6.92
N GLY A 34 -4.53 13.01 6.45
CA GLY A 34 -5.71 12.51 7.14
C GLY A 34 -5.81 11.01 7.08
N GLY A 35 -6.05 10.36 8.22
CA GLY A 35 -6.15 8.91 8.26
C GLY A 35 -7.52 8.36 7.96
N ARG A 36 -8.53 9.21 8.00
CA ARG A 36 -9.93 8.77 7.92
C ARG A 36 -10.31 8.22 6.55
N TYR A 37 -9.75 8.78 5.50
CA TYR A 37 -10.10 8.41 4.12
C TYR A 37 -8.89 7.89 3.39
N THR A 38 -8.22 6.91 4.01
CA THR A 38 -7.07 6.27 3.40
C THR A 38 -7.42 4.87 2.94
N GLN A 39 -6.69 4.41 1.94
CA GLN A 39 -6.81 3.06 1.41
C GLN A 39 -5.43 2.45 1.30
N VAL A 40 -5.37 1.11 1.36
CA VAL A 40 -4.10 0.42 1.14
C VAL A 40 -4.01 0.03 -0.32
N HIS A 41 -2.96 0.50 -0.98
CA HIS A 41 -2.71 0.27 -2.39
C HIS A 41 -1.73 -0.88 -2.56
N HIS A 42 -2.04 -1.81 -3.48
CA HIS A 42 -1.10 -2.87 -3.86
C HIS A 42 -0.10 -2.27 -4.85
N ILE A 43 1.18 -2.24 -4.44
CA ILE A 43 2.23 -1.67 -5.28
C ILE A 43 2.35 -2.46 -6.58
N LYS A 44 2.47 -3.79 -6.47
CA LYS A 44 2.32 -4.68 -7.62
C LYS A 44 0.88 -5.18 -7.66
N ARG A 45 0.29 -5.15 -8.83
CA ARG A 45 -1.16 -5.36 -8.99
C ARG A 45 -1.61 -6.69 -8.40
N TRP A 46 -2.73 -6.63 -7.70
CA TRP A 46 -3.32 -7.79 -7.05
C TRP A 46 -3.56 -8.94 -8.04
N SER A 47 -4.04 -8.62 -9.22
CA SER A 47 -4.40 -9.62 -10.22
C SER A 47 -3.18 -10.30 -10.85
N ASP A 48 -2.06 -9.58 -10.96
CA ASP A 48 -0.89 -10.05 -11.70
C ASP A 48 0.13 -10.75 -10.82
N TYR A 49 0.09 -10.53 -9.51
CA TYR A 49 1.11 -11.03 -8.58
C TYR A 49 0.47 -11.69 -7.37
N PRO A 50 -0.14 -12.88 -7.56
CA PRO A 50 -0.83 -13.56 -6.45
C PRO A 50 0.04 -13.83 -5.23
N SER A 51 1.32 -14.13 -5.43
CA SER A 51 2.22 -14.42 -4.32
C SER A 51 2.56 -13.19 -3.47
N LEU A 52 2.30 -11.99 -4.00
CA LEU A 52 2.63 -10.75 -3.30
C LEU A 52 1.42 -10.06 -2.67
N ARG A 53 0.23 -10.66 -2.81
CA ARG A 53 -1.02 -10.00 -2.39
C ARG A 53 -1.02 -9.56 -0.94
N TYR A 54 -0.39 -10.34 -0.06
CA TYR A 54 -0.42 -10.06 1.37
C TYR A 54 0.96 -9.85 1.96
N GLU A 55 1.93 -9.52 1.11
CA GLU A 55 3.26 -9.13 1.58
C GLU A 55 3.25 -7.69 2.06
N ASP A 56 3.89 -7.44 3.20
CA ASP A 56 3.91 -6.09 3.76
C ASP A 56 4.66 -5.11 2.86
N SER A 57 5.68 -5.59 2.16
CA SER A 57 6.44 -4.75 1.24
C SER A 57 5.65 -4.36 -0.02
N ASN A 58 4.50 -5.00 -0.26
CA ASN A 58 3.69 -4.75 -1.43
C ASN A 58 2.47 -3.87 -1.13
N GLY A 59 2.42 -3.26 0.03
CA GLY A 59 1.31 -2.40 0.39
C GLY A 59 1.78 -1.03 0.83
N ILE A 60 1.01 -0.02 0.52
CA ILE A 60 1.29 1.35 0.95
C ILE A 60 -0.03 2.08 1.16
N THR A 61 -0.11 2.88 2.23
CA THR A 61 -1.32 3.62 2.55
C THR A 61 -1.34 4.93 1.75
N LEU A 62 -2.45 5.18 1.07
CA LEU A 62 -2.64 6.39 0.29
C LEU A 62 -4.00 7.00 0.63
N CYS A 63 -4.10 8.33 0.55
CA CYS A 63 -5.41 8.98 0.66
C CYS A 63 -6.22 8.67 -0.60
N ASN A 64 -7.52 8.92 -0.52
CA ASN A 64 -8.41 8.62 -1.66
C ASN A 64 -7.97 9.31 -2.93
N PHE A 65 -7.54 10.56 -2.83
CA PHE A 65 -7.09 11.32 -3.98
C PHE A 65 -5.87 10.67 -4.63
N CYS A 66 -4.86 10.34 -3.83
CA CYS A 66 -3.64 9.74 -4.35
C CYS A 66 -3.91 8.34 -4.88
N HIS A 67 -4.78 7.58 -4.23
CA HIS A 67 -5.14 6.24 -4.68
C HIS A 67 -5.77 6.29 -6.08
N LYS A 68 -6.65 7.26 -6.31
CA LYS A 68 -7.23 7.43 -7.63
C LYS A 68 -6.19 7.83 -8.67
N MET A 69 -5.26 8.68 -8.27
CA MET A 69 -4.21 9.16 -9.17
C MET A 69 -3.32 8.01 -9.66
N VAL A 70 -3.00 7.06 -8.78
CA VAL A 70 -2.08 5.97 -9.14
C VAL A 70 -2.80 4.75 -9.72
N THR A 71 -4.12 4.67 -9.61
CA THR A 71 -4.88 3.54 -10.14
C THR A 71 -4.66 3.45 -11.65
N ASP A 72 -4.38 2.23 -12.12
CA ASP A 72 -4.05 1.92 -13.51
C ASP A 72 -2.71 2.49 -13.96
N LYS A 73 -1.92 3.04 -13.03
CA LYS A 73 -0.58 3.53 -13.34
C LYS A 73 0.45 2.87 -12.41
N GLU A 74 0.17 1.65 -11.99
CA GLU A 74 0.99 0.96 -10.99
C GLU A 74 2.45 0.84 -11.42
N LEU A 75 2.70 0.50 -12.68
CA LEU A 75 4.08 0.35 -13.16
C LEU A 75 4.85 1.67 -13.09
N TYR A 76 4.16 2.76 -13.35
CA TYR A 76 4.80 4.08 -13.31
C TYR A 76 5.22 4.47 -11.89
N TYR A 77 4.37 4.17 -10.92
CA TYR A 77 4.61 4.58 -9.53
C TYR A 77 5.36 3.55 -8.71
N GLU A 78 5.55 2.34 -9.22
CA GLU A 78 6.20 1.27 -8.47
C GLU A 78 7.58 1.65 -7.94
N PRO A 79 8.48 2.25 -8.74
CA PRO A 79 9.81 2.61 -8.21
C PRO A 79 9.74 3.60 -7.05
N LEU A 80 8.83 4.57 -7.13
CA LEU A 80 8.65 5.54 -6.05
C LEU A 80 8.22 4.85 -4.77
N PHE A 81 7.22 3.98 -4.86
CA PHE A 81 6.71 3.29 -3.68
C PHE A 81 7.73 2.33 -3.09
N ASN A 82 8.48 1.64 -3.94
CA ASN A 82 9.54 0.75 -3.48
C ASN A 82 10.61 1.52 -2.71
N ASN A 83 10.94 2.72 -3.18
CA ASN A 83 11.91 3.57 -2.47
C ASN A 83 11.37 4.02 -1.12
N ILE A 84 10.10 4.36 -1.04
CA ILE A 84 9.48 4.77 0.22
C ILE A 84 9.51 3.60 1.22
N ILE A 85 9.13 2.41 0.77
CA ILE A 85 9.12 1.23 1.64
C ILE A 85 10.54 0.88 2.11
N SER A 86 11.51 0.92 1.20
CA SER A 86 12.91 0.69 1.55
C SER A 86 13.40 1.65 2.62
N ALA A 87 13.08 2.92 2.47
CA ALA A 87 13.50 3.94 3.44
C ALA A 87 12.90 3.67 4.82
N MET A 88 11.63 3.25 4.86
CA MET A 88 10.99 2.91 6.13
C MET A 88 11.65 1.70 6.78
N ASN A 89 11.97 0.67 5.98
CA ASN A 89 12.64 -0.52 6.51
C ASN A 89 14.02 -0.20 7.04
N ASP A 90 14.77 0.62 6.33
CA ASP A 90 16.12 1.03 6.77
C ASP A 90 16.04 1.77 8.10
N ASN A 91 15.07 2.64 8.28
CA ASN A 91 14.89 3.37 9.53
C ASN A 91 14.54 2.45 10.69
N ASN A 92 13.88 1.33 10.42
CA ASN A 92 13.44 0.41 11.46
C ASN A 92 14.47 -0.69 11.74
N SER A 93 15.28 -1.06 10.76
CA SER A 93 16.10 -2.27 10.85
C SER A 93 17.46 -2.04 11.50
N GLY A 94 17.90 -0.83 11.61
CA GLY A 94 19.22 -0.54 12.13
C GLY A 94 19.29 -0.26 13.62
N HIS A 95 18.21 -0.42 14.29
CA HIS A 95 18.15 0.09 15.65
C HIS A 95 17.37 -0.82 16.58
#